data_2ad9f0aa7dfc19b2d67d28bf4eaf0ea7
#
_entry.id   2ad9f0aa7dfc19b2d67d28bf4eaf0ea7
#
_cell.length_a   1.000
_cell.length_b   1.000
_cell.length_c   1.000
_cell.angle_alpha   90.00
_cell.angle_beta   90.00
_cell.angle_gamma   90.00
#
_symmetry.space_group_name_H-M   'P 1'
#
loop_
_entity.id
_entity.type
_entity.pdbx_description
1 polymer ?
#
loop_
_entity_poly.entity_id
_entity_poly.type
_entity_poly.pdbx_seq_one_letter_code
_entity_poly.pdbx_strand_id
1 'polypeptide(L)'
;MRKKTVALVMTAALMGSICLTGCGKSTDDTSKETTTAKQAESKKDDAVSVDQEKADEVADLIDAIYVQERNDNTDKQCSDAKAAWDKLTDAQKELVEGENADPDYFGRDTGDASKDDARNQDEIGENEILVVSFGTSFNDSRVADIKGIEDALQTAYPEWSVRRAFTAQIIINHVQARDGEKIDNVEQALERSVSNGVKNLVIQPTHLMHGAEYDELMEVVENYKDKFESVKIAEPLLGEVGSDAAVINEDKKEVAEILTKEAVSEAGYDSLDAAKEDGTAFVFM
;
A
#
# COMPACT_ATOMS: atom_id res chain seq x y z
N MET A 1 -14.47 0.47 -39.36
CA MET A 1 -15.09 1.36 -38.37
C MET A 1 -16.30 0.67 -37.75
N ARG A 2 -16.24 0.20 -36.56
CA ARG A 2 -17.41 -0.29 -35.80
C ARG A 2 -17.29 0.24 -34.35
N LYS A 3 -18.08 1.25 -34.05
CA LYS A 3 -18.26 1.78 -32.70
C LYS A 3 -18.97 0.74 -31.85
N LYS A 4 -18.36 0.29 -30.77
CA LYS A 4 -19.01 -0.52 -29.73
C LYS A 4 -19.48 0.41 -28.62
N THR A 5 -20.80 0.61 -28.56
CA THR A 5 -21.46 1.30 -27.44
C THR A 5 -21.69 0.29 -26.34
N VAL A 6 -21.13 0.52 -25.16
CA VAL A 6 -21.40 -0.25 -23.93
C VAL A 6 -22.58 0.42 -23.25
N ALA A 7 -23.70 -0.27 -23.15
CA ALA A 7 -24.88 0.16 -22.40
C ALA A 7 -24.82 -0.44 -20.98
N LEU A 8 -24.80 0.43 -19.98
CA LEU A 8 -24.90 0.07 -18.57
C LEU A 8 -26.39 -0.12 -18.23
N VAL A 9 -26.80 -1.34 -17.88
CA VAL A 9 -28.15 -1.65 -17.41
C VAL A 9 -28.16 -1.63 -15.89
N MET A 10 -28.79 -0.62 -15.30
CA MET A 10 -29.14 -0.61 -13.88
C MET A 10 -30.46 -1.36 -13.68
N THR A 11 -30.42 -2.46 -12.93
CA THR A 11 -31.64 -3.18 -12.51
C THR A 11 -31.97 -2.76 -11.07
N ALA A 12 -33.03 -1.97 -10.92
CA ALA A 12 -33.60 -1.68 -9.62
C ALA A 12 -34.57 -2.81 -9.23
N ALA A 13 -34.33 -3.47 -8.11
CA ALA A 13 -35.24 -4.43 -7.52
C ALA A 13 -36.16 -3.72 -6.52
N LEU A 14 -37.45 -3.67 -6.83
CA LEU A 14 -38.51 -3.21 -5.92
C LEU A 14 -38.91 -4.37 -4.99
N MET A 15 -38.81 -4.15 -3.69
CA MET A 15 -39.41 -5.01 -2.68
C MET A 15 -40.91 -4.66 -2.54
N GLY A 16 -41.77 -5.63 -2.85
CA GLY A 16 -43.19 -5.56 -2.57
C GLY A 16 -43.53 -6.32 -1.28
N SER A 17 -43.94 -5.60 -0.26
CA SER A 17 -44.57 -6.16 0.94
C SER A 17 -45.99 -6.61 0.64
N ILE A 18 -46.33 -7.87 0.95
CA ILE A 18 -47.73 -8.35 0.99
C ILE A 18 -48.00 -8.84 2.40
N CYS A 19 -48.81 -8.06 3.13
CA CYS A 19 -49.49 -8.52 4.34
C CYS A 19 -50.78 -9.25 3.94
N LEU A 20 -50.98 -10.45 4.40
CA LEU A 20 -52.29 -11.13 4.39
C LEU A 20 -52.57 -11.69 5.77
N THR A 21 -53.49 -11.03 6.46
CA THR A 21 -54.21 -11.52 7.62
C THR A 21 -55.29 -12.49 7.18
N GLY A 22 -55.29 -13.71 7.75
CA GLY A 22 -56.35 -14.66 7.59
C GLY A 22 -56.53 -15.51 8.85
N CYS A 23 -57.61 -15.25 9.58
CA CYS A 23 -58.02 -15.98 10.76
C CYS A 23 -58.91 -17.18 10.32
N GLY A 24 -58.62 -18.37 10.82
CA GLY A 24 -59.45 -19.56 10.59
C GLY A 24 -59.08 -20.70 11.54
N LYS A 25 -60.00 -21.06 12.36
CA LYS A 25 -59.95 -21.99 13.46
C LYS A 25 -60.27 -23.41 12.95
N SER A 26 -59.52 -24.47 13.31
CA SER A 26 -60.03 -25.70 13.94
C SER A 26 -59.13 -26.93 13.76
N THR A 27 -58.76 -27.50 14.89
CA THR A 27 -58.63 -28.91 15.31
C THR A 27 -57.66 -29.89 14.62
N ASP A 28 -56.76 -30.34 15.50
CA ASP A 28 -56.19 -31.68 15.75
C ASP A 28 -55.17 -32.33 14.79
N ASP A 29 -54.14 -32.69 15.50
CA ASP A 29 -53.26 -33.87 15.43
C ASP A 29 -52.07 -33.85 14.49
N THR A 30 -50.94 -33.92 15.13
CA THR A 30 -49.70 -34.64 14.90
C THR A 30 -48.43 -33.80 15.16
N SER A 31 -48.03 -33.81 16.41
CA SER A 31 -46.68 -33.41 16.86
C SER A 31 -45.63 -34.38 16.31
N LYS A 32 -44.72 -33.92 15.43
CA LYS A 32 -43.33 -34.44 15.35
C LYS A 32 -42.38 -33.75 14.38
N GLU A 33 -42.77 -32.71 13.62
CA GLU A 33 -41.86 -32.11 12.66
C GLU A 33 -41.32 -30.69 13.05
N THR A 34 -41.80 -30.09 14.13
CA THR A 34 -41.48 -28.70 14.47
C THR A 34 -40.18 -28.53 15.27
N THR A 35 -39.62 -29.62 15.80
CA THR A 35 -38.41 -29.55 16.65
C THR A 35 -37.10 -29.54 15.83
N THR A 36 -37.10 -30.15 14.65
CA THR A 36 -35.89 -30.26 13.82
C THR A 36 -35.63 -28.98 13.01
N ALA A 37 -36.67 -28.28 12.56
CA ALA A 37 -36.55 -27.03 11.82
C ALA A 37 -36.09 -25.86 12.72
N LYS A 38 -36.67 -25.73 13.92
CA LYS A 38 -36.24 -24.71 14.90
C LYS A 38 -34.81 -24.91 15.43
N GLN A 39 -34.36 -26.18 15.57
CA GLN A 39 -32.99 -26.48 15.96
C GLN A 39 -31.99 -26.26 14.81
N ALA A 40 -32.40 -26.37 13.54
CA ALA A 40 -31.56 -26.09 12.39
C ALA A 40 -31.44 -24.59 12.13
N GLU A 41 -32.51 -23.79 12.32
CA GLU A 41 -32.46 -22.32 12.24
C GLU A 41 -31.63 -21.72 13.38
N SER A 42 -31.86 -22.14 14.65
CA SER A 42 -31.06 -21.66 15.79
C SER A 42 -29.59 -22.01 15.66
N LYS A 43 -29.23 -23.21 15.17
CA LYS A 43 -27.85 -23.60 14.92
C LYS A 43 -27.21 -22.82 13.73
N LYS A 44 -28.01 -22.40 12.78
CA LYS A 44 -27.55 -21.61 11.64
C LYS A 44 -27.30 -20.14 12.04
N ASP A 45 -28.18 -19.58 12.84
CA ASP A 45 -28.06 -18.24 13.41
C ASP A 45 -26.87 -18.15 14.39
N ASP A 46 -26.71 -19.17 15.26
CA ASP A 46 -25.57 -19.28 16.18
C ASP A 46 -24.24 -19.45 15.43
N ALA A 47 -24.21 -20.20 14.33
CA ALA A 47 -23.01 -20.39 13.51
C ALA A 47 -22.62 -19.09 12.75
N VAL A 48 -23.58 -18.37 12.21
CA VAL A 48 -23.37 -17.08 11.54
C VAL A 48 -22.84 -16.03 12.52
N SER A 49 -23.36 -16.00 13.76
CA SER A 49 -22.86 -15.07 14.79
C SER A 49 -21.43 -15.38 15.21
N VAL A 50 -21.05 -16.67 15.34
CA VAL A 50 -19.69 -17.11 15.68
C VAL A 50 -18.70 -16.80 14.53
N ASP A 51 -19.12 -16.92 13.28
CA ASP A 51 -18.28 -16.60 12.12
C ASP A 51 -18.06 -15.08 12.02
N GLN A 52 -19.07 -14.27 12.30
CA GLN A 52 -18.93 -12.81 12.37
C GLN A 52 -18.01 -12.36 13.51
N GLU A 53 -18.19 -12.93 14.73
CA GLU A 53 -17.31 -12.58 15.86
C GLU A 53 -15.81 -12.82 15.54
N LYS A 54 -15.49 -13.89 14.83
CA LYS A 54 -14.11 -14.16 14.41
C LYS A 54 -13.60 -13.18 13.35
N ALA A 55 -14.46 -12.79 12.43
CA ALA A 55 -14.11 -11.79 11.42
C ALA A 55 -13.89 -10.43 12.07
N ASP A 56 -14.74 -10.04 13.02
CA ASP A 56 -14.61 -8.79 13.78
C ASP A 56 -13.31 -8.76 14.60
N GLU A 57 -12.93 -9.87 15.27
CA GLU A 57 -11.65 -9.98 15.99
C GLU A 57 -10.45 -9.76 15.05
N VAL A 58 -10.52 -10.25 13.81
CA VAL A 58 -9.45 -10.06 12.82
C VAL A 58 -9.46 -8.64 12.28
N ALA A 59 -10.63 -8.05 12.05
CA ALA A 59 -10.74 -6.66 11.65
C ALA A 59 -10.12 -5.72 12.69
N ASP A 60 -10.39 -5.93 13.98
CA ASP A 60 -9.78 -5.18 15.08
C ASP A 60 -8.24 -5.28 15.09
N LEU A 61 -7.70 -6.47 14.81
CA LEU A 61 -6.24 -6.67 14.73
C LEU A 61 -5.62 -5.96 13.52
N ILE A 62 -6.30 -5.93 12.39
CA ILE A 62 -5.87 -5.21 11.19
C ILE A 62 -5.92 -3.70 11.46
N ASP A 63 -7.02 -3.19 12.02
CA ASP A 63 -7.16 -1.77 12.35
C ASP A 63 -6.09 -1.31 13.36
N ALA A 64 -5.67 -2.19 14.29
CA ALA A 64 -4.62 -1.90 15.25
C ALA A 64 -3.21 -1.76 14.63
N ILE A 65 -2.97 -2.30 13.44
CA ILE A 65 -1.71 -2.11 12.69
C ILE A 65 -1.81 -1.02 11.61
N TYR A 66 -2.98 -0.46 11.40
CA TYR A 66 -3.20 0.66 10.46
C TYR A 66 -2.91 1.99 11.16
N VAL A 67 -1.65 2.17 11.58
CA VAL A 67 -1.20 3.31 12.37
C VAL A 67 0.09 3.89 11.80
N GLN A 68 0.29 5.20 12.00
CA GLN A 68 1.48 5.92 11.50
C GLN A 68 2.68 5.85 12.45
N GLU A 69 2.48 5.43 13.70
CA GLU A 69 3.53 5.37 14.69
C GLU A 69 3.91 3.92 15.00
N ARG A 70 5.22 3.66 15.03
CA ARG A 70 5.77 2.39 15.47
C ARG A 70 5.97 2.39 16.98
N ASN A 71 5.72 1.25 17.62
CA ASN A 71 6.01 1.01 19.02
C ASN A 71 6.64 -0.39 19.24
N ASP A 72 7.03 -0.69 20.46
CA ASP A 72 7.69 -1.97 20.80
C ASP A 72 6.85 -3.23 20.48
N ASN A 73 5.54 -3.09 20.35
CA ASN A 73 4.63 -4.19 20.05
C ASN A 73 4.32 -4.35 18.56
N THR A 74 4.71 -3.43 17.69
CA THR A 74 4.33 -3.40 16.28
C THR A 74 4.64 -4.71 15.56
N ASP A 75 5.85 -5.26 15.75
CA ASP A 75 6.24 -6.52 15.12
C ASP A 75 5.34 -7.68 15.54
N LYS A 76 4.96 -7.71 16.81
CA LYS A 76 4.06 -8.73 17.35
C LYS A 76 2.63 -8.52 16.82
N GLN A 77 2.15 -7.29 16.79
CA GLN A 77 0.82 -6.95 16.27
C GLN A 77 0.67 -7.36 14.80
N CYS A 78 1.67 -7.07 13.96
CA CYS A 78 1.69 -7.52 12.57
C CYS A 78 1.61 -9.05 12.44
N SER A 79 2.40 -9.76 13.25
CA SER A 79 2.40 -11.23 13.25
C SER A 79 1.08 -11.82 13.75
N ASP A 80 0.49 -11.22 14.78
CA ASP A 80 -0.78 -11.67 15.37
C ASP A 80 -1.94 -11.45 14.39
N ALA A 81 -2.00 -10.29 13.71
CA ALA A 81 -3.03 -10.00 12.70
C ALA A 81 -2.98 -11.02 11.56
N LYS A 82 -1.81 -11.28 11.00
CA LYS A 82 -1.65 -12.30 9.94
C LYS A 82 -2.00 -13.70 10.41
N ALA A 83 -1.54 -14.09 11.60
CA ALA A 83 -1.83 -15.41 12.15
C ALA A 83 -3.32 -15.61 12.49
N ALA A 84 -4.04 -14.54 12.82
CA ALA A 84 -5.48 -14.60 13.03
C ALA A 84 -6.23 -14.72 11.69
N TRP A 85 -5.86 -13.91 10.68
CA TRP A 85 -6.38 -13.99 9.32
C TRP A 85 -6.21 -15.39 8.71
N ASP A 86 -5.04 -16.01 8.86
CA ASP A 86 -4.74 -17.33 8.29
C ASP A 86 -5.57 -18.47 8.90
N LYS A 87 -6.18 -18.24 10.07
CA LYS A 87 -7.09 -19.21 10.70
C LYS A 87 -8.52 -19.08 10.21
N LEU A 88 -8.88 -18.01 9.56
CA LEU A 88 -10.22 -17.83 9.01
C LEU A 88 -10.44 -18.75 7.80
N THR A 89 -11.65 -19.26 7.68
CA THR A 89 -12.13 -19.88 6.43
C THR A 89 -12.36 -18.80 5.38
N ASP A 90 -12.42 -19.18 4.11
CA ASP A 90 -12.70 -18.20 3.03
C ASP A 90 -14.03 -17.46 3.25
N ALA A 91 -15.06 -18.16 3.74
CA ALA A 91 -16.35 -17.54 4.07
C ALA A 91 -16.27 -16.56 5.25
N GLN A 92 -15.37 -16.76 6.21
CA GLN A 92 -15.14 -15.83 7.32
C GLN A 92 -14.31 -14.62 6.87
N LYS A 93 -13.36 -14.79 5.95
CA LYS A 93 -12.58 -13.69 5.37
C LYS A 93 -13.46 -12.69 4.62
N GLU A 94 -14.49 -13.17 3.93
CA GLU A 94 -15.49 -12.32 3.27
C GLU A 94 -16.33 -11.46 4.23
N LEU A 95 -16.29 -11.79 5.53
CA LEU A 95 -17.00 -11.05 6.59
C LEU A 95 -16.11 -10.02 7.30
N VAL A 96 -14.82 -9.99 7.00
CA VAL A 96 -13.89 -9.04 7.63
C VAL A 96 -14.21 -7.63 7.15
N GLU A 97 -14.67 -6.79 8.06
CA GLU A 97 -15.02 -5.39 7.78
C GLU A 97 -14.73 -4.55 9.03
N GLY A 98 -13.78 -3.62 8.92
CA GLY A 98 -13.35 -2.70 9.97
C GLY A 98 -13.28 -1.27 9.45
N GLU A 99 -12.62 -0.40 10.18
CA GLU A 99 -12.37 0.97 9.72
C GLU A 99 -11.43 0.98 8.50
N ASN A 100 -10.40 0.11 8.53
CA ASN A 100 -9.37 -0.02 7.51
C ASN A 100 -9.21 -1.47 7.04
N ALA A 101 -9.86 -2.41 7.70
CA ALA A 101 -9.85 -3.81 7.36
C ALA A 101 -10.95 -4.14 6.34
N ASP A 102 -10.59 -4.90 5.32
CA ASP A 102 -11.50 -5.44 4.32
C ASP A 102 -11.09 -6.87 3.92
N PRO A 103 -11.94 -7.62 3.20
CA PRO A 103 -11.64 -8.98 2.76
C PRO A 103 -10.39 -9.12 1.88
N ASP A 104 -9.98 -8.02 1.22
CA ASP A 104 -8.82 -7.99 0.33
C ASP A 104 -7.50 -7.64 1.06
N TYR A 105 -7.55 -7.23 2.34
CA TYR A 105 -6.40 -6.68 3.05
C TYR A 105 -5.14 -7.56 2.95
N PHE A 106 -5.25 -8.87 3.25
CA PHE A 106 -4.16 -9.83 3.10
C PHE A 106 -4.28 -10.73 1.88
N GLY A 107 -5.46 -10.80 1.25
CA GLY A 107 -5.77 -11.72 0.16
C GLY A 107 -5.57 -11.15 -1.24
N ARG A 108 -5.34 -9.83 -1.36
CA ARG A 108 -5.21 -9.17 -2.65
C ARG A 108 -3.92 -9.58 -3.36
N ASP A 109 -4.03 -9.99 -4.61
CA ASP A 109 -2.87 -10.20 -5.47
C ASP A 109 -2.23 -8.84 -5.81
N THR A 110 -1.00 -8.63 -5.33
CA THR A 110 -0.22 -7.41 -5.55
C THR A 110 1.12 -7.72 -6.19
N GLY A 111 1.30 -8.94 -6.71
CA GLY A 111 2.52 -9.41 -7.31
C GLY A 111 3.38 -10.31 -6.40
N ASP A 112 4.57 -10.59 -6.85
CA ASP A 112 5.49 -11.54 -6.24
C ASP A 112 6.47 -10.86 -5.27
N ALA A 113 6.23 -10.98 -3.97
CA ALA A 113 7.05 -10.41 -2.92
C ALA A 113 8.53 -10.89 -2.97
N SER A 114 8.80 -12.09 -3.51
CA SER A 114 10.15 -12.65 -3.56
C SER A 114 11.09 -11.95 -4.56
N LYS A 115 10.57 -11.02 -5.37
CA LYS A 115 11.36 -10.23 -6.33
C LYS A 115 11.99 -8.98 -5.73
N ASP A 116 11.72 -8.73 -4.46
CA ASP A 116 12.22 -7.57 -3.72
C ASP A 116 12.74 -8.02 -2.35
N ASP A 117 13.42 -7.12 -1.67
CA ASP A 117 13.88 -7.29 -0.28
C ASP A 117 13.76 -5.95 0.47
N ALA A 118 13.94 -5.97 1.79
CA ALA A 118 13.80 -4.78 2.62
C ALA A 118 14.91 -3.74 2.41
N ARG A 119 15.99 -4.08 1.74
CA ARG A 119 17.20 -3.25 1.57
C ARG A 119 17.68 -2.57 2.87
N ASN A 120 17.67 -3.35 3.95
CA ASN A 120 18.09 -2.90 5.29
C ASN A 120 19.28 -3.71 5.81
N GLN A 121 20.21 -4.05 4.91
CA GLN A 121 21.40 -4.82 5.20
C GLN A 121 22.32 -4.13 6.21
N ASP A 122 22.97 -4.95 7.01
CA ASP A 122 24.05 -4.56 7.91
C ASP A 122 25.42 -4.76 7.24
N GLU A 123 26.49 -4.34 7.94
CA GLU A 123 27.90 -4.51 7.50
C GLU A 123 28.19 -3.83 6.15
N ILE A 124 27.58 -2.68 5.90
CA ILE A 124 27.83 -1.84 4.73
C ILE A 124 29.10 -0.99 4.94
N GLY A 125 29.61 -0.39 3.88
CA GLY A 125 30.77 0.49 3.95
C GLY A 125 30.50 1.85 4.61
N GLU A 126 31.49 2.75 4.56
CA GLU A 126 31.39 4.08 5.18
C GLU A 126 30.49 5.07 4.38
N ASN A 127 30.09 4.71 3.17
CA ASN A 127 29.30 5.56 2.28
C ASN A 127 27.95 4.92 1.98
N GLU A 128 26.88 5.67 2.23
CA GLU A 128 25.50 5.19 2.03
C GLU A 128 24.65 6.20 1.27
N ILE A 129 23.83 5.70 0.34
CA ILE A 129 22.69 6.39 -0.22
C ILE A 129 21.44 5.75 0.40
N LEU A 130 20.72 6.50 1.22
CA LEU A 130 19.44 6.09 1.80
C LEU A 130 18.31 6.65 0.92
N VAL A 131 17.63 5.77 0.20
CA VAL A 131 16.46 6.11 -0.61
C VAL A 131 15.23 6.12 0.30
N VAL A 132 14.59 7.27 0.41
CA VAL A 132 13.43 7.48 1.28
C VAL A 132 12.19 7.69 0.44
N SER A 133 11.25 6.77 0.54
CA SER A 133 9.99 6.77 -0.20
C SER A 133 8.80 6.79 0.75
N PHE A 134 7.63 7.29 0.30
CA PHE A 134 6.38 7.05 1.01
C PHE A 134 6.14 5.54 1.19
N GLY A 135 6.43 4.79 0.15
CA GLY A 135 6.28 3.34 0.09
C GLY A 135 5.02 2.90 -0.64
N THR A 136 4.96 1.61 -0.89
CA THR A 136 3.77 0.94 -1.43
C THR A 136 3.68 -0.49 -0.91
N SER A 137 2.46 -0.94 -0.61
CA SER A 137 2.18 -2.33 -0.26
C SER A 137 2.00 -3.22 -1.50
N PHE A 138 1.91 -2.64 -2.71
CA PHE A 138 1.83 -3.38 -3.96
C PHE A 138 3.21 -3.88 -4.38
N ASN A 139 3.41 -5.20 -4.39
CA ASN A 139 4.70 -5.83 -4.68
C ASN A 139 5.20 -5.49 -6.08
N ASP A 140 4.35 -5.54 -7.11
CA ASP A 140 4.76 -5.22 -8.48
C ASP A 140 5.18 -3.76 -8.64
N SER A 141 4.44 -2.80 -8.04
CA SER A 141 4.83 -1.38 -8.04
C SER A 141 6.11 -1.14 -7.26
N ARG A 142 6.30 -1.82 -6.12
CA ARG A 142 7.54 -1.68 -5.34
C ARG A 142 8.74 -2.14 -6.13
N VAL A 143 8.63 -3.25 -6.87
CA VAL A 143 9.69 -3.77 -7.75
C VAL A 143 9.92 -2.87 -8.96
N ALA A 144 8.85 -2.43 -9.63
CA ALA A 144 8.99 -1.65 -10.87
C ALA A 144 9.47 -0.22 -10.60
N ASP A 145 8.92 0.43 -9.58
CA ASP A 145 9.12 1.86 -9.36
C ASP A 145 10.23 2.11 -8.33
N ILE A 146 10.03 1.69 -7.06
CA ILE A 146 10.96 2.01 -5.97
C ILE A 146 12.29 1.30 -6.17
N LYS A 147 12.26 -0.02 -6.34
CA LYS A 147 13.46 -0.81 -6.59
C LYS A 147 14.16 -0.38 -7.87
N GLY A 148 13.42 0.03 -8.90
CA GLY A 148 13.99 0.57 -10.14
C GLY A 148 14.87 1.80 -9.89
N ILE A 149 14.42 2.74 -9.04
CA ILE A 149 15.22 3.92 -8.64
C ILE A 149 16.46 3.48 -7.84
N GLU A 150 16.29 2.59 -6.88
CA GLU A 150 17.38 2.09 -6.03
C GLU A 150 18.45 1.35 -6.84
N ASP A 151 18.05 0.51 -7.80
CA ASP A 151 18.96 -0.21 -8.69
C ASP A 151 19.71 0.73 -9.65
N ALA A 152 19.06 1.79 -10.13
CA ALA A 152 19.69 2.84 -10.93
C ALA A 152 20.76 3.57 -10.13
N LEU A 153 20.45 3.93 -8.88
CA LEU A 153 21.42 4.57 -7.97
C LEU A 153 22.57 3.62 -7.64
N GLN A 154 22.30 2.36 -7.33
CA GLN A 154 23.36 1.37 -7.07
C GLN A 154 24.27 1.18 -8.29
N THR A 155 23.71 1.22 -9.49
CA THR A 155 24.48 1.13 -10.75
C THR A 155 25.33 2.38 -10.98
N ALA A 156 24.81 3.55 -10.70
CA ALA A 156 25.50 4.83 -10.88
C ALA A 156 26.61 5.05 -9.83
N TYR A 157 26.42 4.52 -8.63
CA TYR A 157 27.31 4.70 -7.48
C TYR A 157 27.73 3.35 -6.87
N PRO A 158 28.51 2.51 -7.57
CA PRO A 158 28.80 1.13 -7.15
C PRO A 158 29.64 1.04 -5.86
N GLU A 159 30.32 2.11 -5.47
CA GLU A 159 31.12 2.19 -4.24
C GLU A 159 30.29 2.63 -3.02
N TRP A 160 29.01 2.93 -3.21
CA TRP A 160 28.08 3.33 -2.17
C TRP A 160 27.08 2.20 -1.91
N SER A 161 26.70 2.00 -0.68
CA SER A 161 25.61 1.09 -0.35
C SER A 161 24.28 1.81 -0.53
N VAL A 162 23.34 1.22 -1.27
CA VAL A 162 22.01 1.77 -1.46
C VAL A 162 21.03 1.00 -0.57
N ARG A 163 20.44 1.70 0.40
CA ARG A 163 19.43 1.16 1.32
C ARG A 163 18.10 1.89 1.18
N ARG A 164 17.07 1.34 1.79
CA ARG A 164 15.68 1.79 1.73
C ARG A 164 15.17 2.24 3.07
N ALA A 165 14.33 3.27 3.08
CA ALA A 165 13.40 3.57 4.16
C ALA A 165 12.04 3.99 3.61
N PHE A 166 10.97 3.69 4.35
CA PHE A 166 9.65 4.21 4.05
C PHE A 166 9.20 5.21 5.11
N THR A 167 8.42 6.22 4.70
CA THR A 167 7.82 7.19 5.62
C THR A 167 6.47 6.72 6.15
N ALA A 168 5.69 5.97 5.34
CA ALA A 168 4.35 5.52 5.72
C ALA A 168 4.39 4.24 6.57
N GLN A 169 4.30 4.37 7.90
CA GLN A 169 4.31 3.23 8.82
C GLN A 169 3.16 2.25 8.54
N ILE A 170 1.99 2.72 8.11
CA ILE A 170 0.86 1.89 7.69
C ILE A 170 1.29 0.89 6.60
N ILE A 171 2.03 1.34 5.60
CA ILE A 171 2.52 0.50 4.51
C ILE A 171 3.56 -0.49 5.01
N ILE A 172 4.48 -0.06 5.87
CA ILE A 172 5.48 -0.93 6.50
C ILE A 172 4.77 -2.06 7.25
N ASN A 173 3.79 -1.72 8.09
CA ASN A 173 3.04 -2.70 8.87
C ASN A 173 2.27 -3.69 7.98
N HIS A 174 1.66 -3.21 6.90
CA HIS A 174 0.93 -4.06 5.95
C HIS A 174 1.88 -5.06 5.25
N VAL A 175 3.01 -4.58 4.72
CA VAL A 175 4.03 -5.42 4.08
C VAL A 175 4.58 -6.44 5.08
N GLN A 176 4.91 -6.01 6.30
CA GLN A 176 5.41 -6.89 7.33
C GLN A 176 4.37 -7.96 7.72
N ALA A 177 3.12 -7.58 7.92
CA ALA A 177 2.07 -8.53 8.28
C ALA A 177 1.80 -9.53 7.17
N ARG A 178 1.66 -9.07 5.92
CA ARG A 178 1.30 -9.92 4.78
C ARG A 178 2.45 -10.79 4.31
N ASP A 179 3.64 -10.20 4.09
CA ASP A 179 4.76 -10.82 3.40
C ASP A 179 5.89 -11.23 4.36
N GLY A 180 5.86 -10.75 5.63
CA GLY A 180 6.92 -10.97 6.61
C GLY A 180 8.16 -10.10 6.39
N GLU A 181 8.14 -9.21 5.41
CA GLU A 181 9.25 -8.33 5.05
C GLU A 181 9.29 -7.12 5.98
N LYS A 182 10.43 -6.88 6.62
CA LYS A 182 10.61 -5.78 7.57
C LYS A 182 11.38 -4.63 6.92
N ILE A 183 10.64 -3.72 6.32
CA ILE A 183 11.20 -2.48 5.78
C ILE A 183 11.41 -1.50 6.93
N ASP A 184 12.58 -0.85 6.99
CA ASP A 184 12.88 0.16 7.99
C ASP A 184 12.04 1.43 7.73
N ASN A 185 11.53 2.06 8.79
CA ASN A 185 11.12 3.46 8.70
C ASN A 185 12.37 4.38 8.76
N VAL A 186 12.18 5.69 8.63
CA VAL A 186 13.30 6.64 8.53
C VAL A 186 14.20 6.59 9.78
N GLU A 187 13.62 6.55 10.98
CA GLU A 187 14.38 6.47 12.23
C GLU A 187 15.19 5.16 12.33
N GLN A 188 14.55 4.02 12.04
CA GLN A 188 15.22 2.72 12.05
C GLN A 188 16.36 2.66 11.03
N ALA A 189 16.15 3.21 9.83
CA ALA A 189 17.17 3.26 8.80
C ALA A 189 18.37 4.12 9.23
N LEU A 190 18.14 5.29 9.84
CA LEU A 190 19.19 6.16 10.35
C LEU A 190 19.95 5.54 11.55
N GLU A 191 19.24 4.90 12.49
CA GLU A 191 19.85 4.14 13.57
C GLU A 191 20.75 3.00 13.05
N ARG A 192 20.28 2.30 12.02
CA ARG A 192 21.06 1.26 11.33
C ARG A 192 22.28 1.85 10.62
N SER A 193 22.15 3.00 9.96
CA SER A 193 23.31 3.70 9.36
C SER A 193 24.38 4.03 10.40
N VAL A 194 23.97 4.55 11.56
CA VAL A 194 24.89 4.83 12.67
C VAL A 194 25.52 3.54 13.19
N SER A 195 24.74 2.47 13.35
CA SER A 195 25.23 1.16 13.84
C SER A 195 26.19 0.51 12.86
N ASN A 196 26.01 0.70 11.56
CA ASN A 196 26.89 0.26 10.48
C ASN A 196 28.21 1.07 10.41
N GLY A 197 28.32 2.19 11.11
CA GLY A 197 29.50 3.05 11.07
C GLY A 197 29.60 3.89 9.81
N VAL A 198 28.47 4.21 9.17
CA VAL A 198 28.39 5.11 8.02
C VAL A 198 28.96 6.47 8.40
N LYS A 199 29.83 7.05 7.57
CA LYS A 199 30.41 8.37 7.74
C LYS A 199 29.78 9.38 6.77
N ASN A 200 29.54 8.98 5.54
CA ASN A 200 29.00 9.82 4.52
C ASN A 200 27.61 9.30 4.12
N LEU A 201 26.58 10.05 4.47
CA LEU A 201 25.19 9.74 4.18
C LEU A 201 24.64 10.69 3.12
N VAL A 202 24.08 10.15 2.06
CA VAL A 202 23.24 10.85 1.09
C VAL A 202 21.83 10.35 1.24
N ILE A 203 20.87 11.24 1.47
CA ILE A 203 19.45 10.93 1.50
C ILE A 203 18.84 11.32 0.16
N GLN A 204 18.25 10.35 -0.52
CA GLN A 204 17.54 10.54 -1.78
C GLN A 204 16.04 10.35 -1.54
N PRO A 205 15.27 11.42 -1.33
CA PRO A 205 13.82 11.33 -1.29
C PRO A 205 13.26 11.00 -2.68
N THR A 206 12.22 10.19 -2.73
CA THR A 206 11.45 9.95 -3.94
C THR A 206 10.13 10.74 -3.94
N HIS A 207 9.99 11.67 -3.02
CA HIS A 207 8.84 12.56 -2.93
C HIS A 207 8.71 13.40 -4.21
N LEU A 208 7.48 13.65 -4.61
CA LEU A 208 7.20 14.39 -5.83
C LEU A 208 7.60 15.87 -5.70
N MET A 209 7.37 16.47 -4.54
CA MET A 209 7.56 17.88 -4.29
C MET A 209 7.95 18.15 -2.83
N HIS A 210 8.41 19.35 -2.55
CA HIS A 210 8.65 19.85 -1.21
C HIS A 210 7.29 20.08 -0.51
N GLY A 211 6.91 19.19 0.36
CA GLY A 211 5.63 19.19 1.10
C GLY A 211 5.80 18.64 2.51
N ALA A 212 4.70 18.44 3.24
CA ALA A 212 4.71 18.04 4.65
C ALA A 212 5.57 16.79 4.94
N GLU A 213 5.48 15.76 4.11
CA GLU A 213 6.26 14.53 4.30
C GLU A 213 7.77 14.74 4.12
N TYR A 214 8.15 15.65 3.20
CA TYR A 214 9.54 16.02 3.06
C TYR A 214 10.03 16.86 4.25
N ASP A 215 9.19 17.75 4.78
CA ASP A 215 9.50 18.55 5.97
C ASP A 215 9.67 17.64 7.20
N GLU A 216 8.80 16.65 7.39
CA GLU A 216 8.90 15.64 8.44
C GLU A 216 10.19 14.82 8.31
N LEU A 217 10.55 14.39 7.10
CA LEU A 217 11.84 13.73 6.83
C LEU A 217 13.01 14.62 7.25
N MET A 218 12.99 15.92 6.89
CA MET A 218 14.03 16.87 7.26
C MET A 218 14.16 17.02 8.78
N GLU A 219 13.06 17.06 9.52
CA GLU A 219 13.07 17.13 10.99
C GLU A 219 13.70 15.88 11.62
N VAL A 220 13.36 14.70 11.12
CA VAL A 220 13.95 13.44 11.61
C VAL A 220 15.45 13.42 11.33
N VAL A 221 15.87 13.76 10.11
CA VAL A 221 17.31 13.76 9.73
C VAL A 221 18.11 14.75 10.55
N GLU A 222 17.55 15.89 10.91
CA GLU A 222 18.25 16.89 11.75
C GLU A 222 18.72 16.32 13.08
N ASN A 223 17.95 15.40 13.69
CA ASN A 223 18.28 14.75 14.95
C ASN A 223 19.48 13.77 14.84
N TYR A 224 19.86 13.40 13.62
CA TYR A 224 20.94 12.43 13.36
C TYR A 224 22.17 13.04 12.69
N LYS A 225 22.13 14.28 12.20
CA LYS A 225 23.23 14.90 11.43
C LYS A 225 24.58 14.81 12.11
N ASP A 226 24.63 15.03 13.42
CA ASP A 226 25.87 15.02 14.21
C ASP A 226 26.47 13.62 14.39
N LYS A 227 25.76 12.57 13.95
CA LYS A 227 26.24 11.18 14.03
C LYS A 227 27.11 10.79 12.83
N PHE A 228 27.14 11.61 11.79
CA PHE A 228 27.85 11.36 10.53
C PHE A 228 28.93 12.44 10.30
N GLU A 229 29.96 12.12 9.51
CA GLU A 229 30.96 13.11 9.07
C GLU A 229 30.36 14.05 7.99
N SER A 230 29.45 13.53 7.17
CA SER A 230 28.76 14.29 6.13
C SER A 230 27.34 13.76 5.92
N VAL A 231 26.36 14.65 5.91
CA VAL A 231 24.98 14.37 5.47
C VAL A 231 24.62 15.31 4.34
N LYS A 232 24.13 14.77 3.23
CA LYS A 232 23.57 15.49 2.10
C LYS A 232 22.17 14.98 1.84
N ILE A 233 21.25 15.88 1.52
CA ILE A 233 19.87 15.55 1.20
C ILE A 233 19.58 16.13 -0.18
N ALA A 234 19.10 15.27 -1.09
CA ALA A 234 18.67 15.71 -2.41
C ALA A 234 17.29 16.36 -2.35
N GLU A 235 17.02 17.22 -3.29
CA GLU A 235 15.70 17.83 -3.45
C GLU A 235 14.69 16.79 -3.98
N PRO A 236 13.38 16.99 -3.70
CA PRO A 236 12.31 16.23 -4.34
C PRO A 236 12.29 16.42 -5.86
N LEU A 237 11.61 15.50 -6.57
CA LEU A 237 11.61 15.45 -8.03
C LEU A 237 11.22 16.77 -8.73
N LEU A 238 10.23 17.50 -8.21
CA LEU A 238 9.77 18.78 -8.72
C LEU A 238 10.31 19.98 -7.92
N GLY A 239 11.21 19.74 -6.97
CA GLY A 239 11.79 20.75 -6.11
C GLY A 239 10.72 21.53 -5.33
N GLU A 240 10.97 22.83 -5.14
CA GLU A 240 10.02 23.78 -4.57
C GLU A 240 8.90 24.10 -5.57
N VAL A 241 7.69 23.66 -5.27
CA VAL A 241 6.53 23.95 -6.13
C VAL A 241 6.04 25.41 -5.95
N GLY A 242 6.36 26.02 -4.80
CA GLY A 242 5.99 27.39 -4.47
C GLY A 242 4.48 27.57 -4.19
N SER A 243 4.09 28.81 -3.88
CA SER A 243 2.70 29.18 -3.65
C SER A 243 1.86 29.26 -4.93
N ASP A 244 2.49 29.32 -6.09
CA ASP A 244 1.85 29.32 -7.41
C ASP A 244 2.33 28.12 -8.22
N ALA A 245 1.54 27.04 -8.19
CA ALA A 245 1.82 25.80 -8.91
C ALA A 245 1.84 25.98 -10.44
N ALA A 246 1.32 27.10 -10.97
CA ALA A 246 1.37 27.41 -12.40
C ALA A 246 2.75 27.91 -12.87
N VAL A 247 3.63 28.29 -11.95
CA VAL A 247 5.00 28.65 -12.29
C VAL A 247 5.77 27.40 -12.69
N ILE A 248 6.33 27.41 -13.90
CA ILE A 248 7.16 26.34 -14.43
C ILE A 248 8.62 26.66 -14.07
N ASN A 249 9.17 25.90 -13.13
CA ASN A 249 10.60 25.92 -12.79
C ASN A 249 11.39 24.94 -13.69
N GLU A 250 12.73 24.89 -13.54
CA GLU A 250 13.57 23.97 -14.33
C GLU A 250 13.22 22.51 -14.06
N ASP A 251 13.00 22.11 -12.80
CA ASP A 251 12.70 20.72 -12.44
C ASP A 251 11.40 20.22 -13.11
N LYS A 252 10.33 21.02 -13.05
CA LYS A 252 9.06 20.71 -13.74
C LYS A 252 9.26 20.52 -15.24
N LYS A 253 10.13 21.34 -15.84
CA LYS A 253 10.39 21.28 -17.27
C LYS A 253 11.17 20.01 -17.63
N GLU A 254 12.25 19.71 -16.90
CA GLU A 254 13.04 18.50 -17.11
C GLU A 254 12.21 17.23 -16.94
N VAL A 255 11.39 17.16 -15.88
CA VAL A 255 10.49 16.03 -15.63
C VAL A 255 9.48 15.88 -16.77
N ALA A 256 8.87 16.98 -17.24
CA ALA A 256 7.93 16.94 -18.35
C ALA A 256 8.60 16.47 -19.66
N GLU A 257 9.85 16.88 -19.92
CA GLU A 257 10.60 16.44 -21.09
C GLU A 257 10.93 14.94 -21.03
N ILE A 258 11.39 14.44 -19.87
CA ILE A 258 11.72 13.03 -19.66
C ILE A 258 10.47 12.17 -19.78
N LEU A 259 9.38 12.49 -19.06
CA LEU A 259 8.13 11.74 -19.11
C LEU A 259 7.54 11.69 -20.53
N THR A 260 7.60 12.81 -21.24
CA THR A 260 7.14 12.87 -22.63
C THR A 260 7.95 11.95 -23.52
N LYS A 261 9.28 11.99 -23.39
CA LYS A 261 10.17 11.15 -24.17
C LYS A 261 9.94 9.66 -23.91
N GLU A 262 9.83 9.26 -22.64
CA GLU A 262 9.56 7.87 -22.27
C GLU A 262 8.20 7.41 -22.78
N ALA A 263 7.13 8.16 -22.57
CA ALA A 263 5.79 7.82 -23.05
C ALA A 263 5.72 7.64 -24.56
N VAL A 264 6.43 8.50 -25.31
CA VAL A 264 6.53 8.41 -26.78
C VAL A 264 7.29 7.15 -27.19
N SER A 265 8.41 6.86 -26.54
CA SER A 265 9.23 5.68 -26.80
C SER A 265 8.50 4.38 -26.49
N GLU A 266 7.83 4.29 -25.33
CA GLU A 266 7.03 3.12 -24.94
C GLU A 266 5.86 2.86 -25.90
N ALA A 267 5.27 3.91 -26.45
CA ALA A 267 4.24 3.80 -27.47
C ALA A 267 4.77 3.41 -28.87
N GLY A 268 6.10 3.25 -29.01
CA GLY A 268 6.76 2.82 -30.25
C GLY A 268 6.97 3.93 -31.27
N TYR A 269 6.97 5.20 -30.84
CA TYR A 269 7.23 6.33 -31.71
C TYR A 269 8.64 6.92 -31.47
N ASP A 270 9.27 7.39 -32.53
CA ASP A 270 10.57 8.06 -32.46
C ASP A 270 10.46 9.52 -31.96
N SER A 271 9.28 10.13 -32.08
CA SER A 271 9.04 11.52 -31.66
C SER A 271 7.55 11.83 -31.48
N LEU A 272 7.24 12.93 -30.79
CA LEU A 272 5.88 13.47 -30.70
C LEU A 272 5.28 13.81 -32.06
N ASP A 273 6.09 14.29 -33.01
CA ASP A 273 5.61 14.62 -34.35
C ASP A 273 5.20 13.35 -35.11
N ALA A 274 5.97 12.25 -34.98
CA ALA A 274 5.60 10.96 -35.56
C ALA A 274 4.28 10.43 -34.96
N ALA A 275 4.11 10.52 -33.65
CA ALA A 275 2.88 10.14 -32.97
C ALA A 275 1.68 10.99 -33.41
N LYS A 276 1.88 12.29 -33.59
CA LYS A 276 0.86 13.23 -34.07
C LYS A 276 0.44 12.93 -35.52
N GLU A 277 1.39 12.61 -36.38
CA GLU A 277 1.11 12.24 -37.78
C GLU A 277 0.26 10.95 -37.85
N ASP A 278 0.45 10.03 -36.91
CA ASP A 278 -0.36 8.81 -36.77
C ASP A 278 -1.70 9.05 -36.02
N GLY A 279 -1.97 10.26 -35.56
CA GLY A 279 -3.17 10.63 -34.83
C GLY A 279 -3.20 10.22 -33.36
N THR A 280 -2.04 9.91 -32.78
CA THR A 280 -1.89 9.54 -31.36
C THR A 280 -1.71 10.80 -30.51
N ALA A 281 -2.35 10.82 -29.34
CA ALA A 281 -2.19 11.85 -28.31
C ALA A 281 -1.88 11.22 -26.96
N PHE A 282 -0.96 11.84 -26.22
CA PHE A 282 -0.60 11.47 -24.85
C PHE A 282 -1.34 12.38 -23.87
N VAL A 283 -1.94 11.77 -22.84
CA VAL A 283 -2.65 12.48 -21.78
C VAL A 283 -2.06 12.03 -20.46
N PHE A 284 -1.46 12.96 -19.71
CA PHE A 284 -0.99 12.74 -18.34
C PHE A 284 -2.10 13.14 -17.38
N MET A 285 -2.41 12.25 -16.42
CA MET A 285 -3.47 12.46 -15.43
C MET A 285 -2.88 12.38 -14.02
#